data_8cc3e6cfb950590d2b2f4cfee19b4aa2
#
_entry.id   8cc3e6cfb950590d2b2f4cfee19b4aa2
#
_cell.length_a   1.000
_cell.length_b   1.000
_cell.length_c   1.000
_cell.angle_alpha   90.00
_cell.angle_beta   90.00
_cell.angle_gamma   90.00
#
_symmetry.space_group_name_H-M   'P 1'
#
loop_
_entity.id
_entity.type
_entity.pdbx_description
1 polymer ?
#
loop_
_entity_poly.entity_id
_entity_poly.type
_entity_poly.pdbx_seq_one_letter_code
_entity_poly.pdbx_strand_id
1 'polypeptide(L)'
;MTIDIVRELCNKGALRWTNHIFMRLMQRNITIDDVKQVLVNGEIIEQYPNDYPFPSCLVLGLTVLGKYLHIVCGTNGIELWLITAYYPNPDEWTDNFRTREK
;
A
#
# COMPACT_ATOMS: atom_id res chain seq x y z
N MET A 1 -4.45 -7.49 10.12
CA MET A 1 -3.53 -6.33 10.19
C MET A 1 -4.36 -5.07 10.42
N THR A 2 -3.86 -4.14 11.21
CA THR A 2 -4.56 -2.88 11.48
C THR A 2 -3.82 -1.72 10.83
N ILE A 3 -4.54 -0.64 10.54
CA ILE A 3 -3.91 0.54 9.98
C ILE A 3 -2.93 1.19 10.97
N ASP A 4 -3.16 1.02 12.27
CA ASP A 4 -2.27 1.57 13.29
C ASP A 4 -0.88 0.96 13.22
N ILE A 5 -0.77 -0.36 13.00
CA ILE A 5 0.53 -1.00 12.86
C ILE A 5 1.23 -0.57 11.57
N VAL A 6 0.47 -0.38 10.49
CA VAL A 6 1.03 0.13 9.23
C VAL A 6 1.63 1.51 9.45
N ARG A 7 0.90 2.40 10.12
CA ARG A 7 1.37 3.76 10.41
C ARG A 7 2.58 3.76 11.33
N GLU A 8 2.55 2.95 12.38
CA GLU A 8 3.64 2.85 13.33
C GLU A 8 4.93 2.40 12.66
N LEU A 9 4.87 1.33 11.88
CA LEU A 9 6.05 0.80 11.20
C LEU A 9 6.57 1.76 10.13
N CYS A 10 5.68 2.46 9.44
CA CYS A 10 6.09 3.50 8.49
C CYS A 10 6.81 4.65 9.21
N ASN A 11 6.24 5.13 10.31
CA ASN A 11 6.82 6.24 11.08
C ASN A 11 8.15 5.89 11.72
N LYS A 12 8.37 4.62 12.06
CA LYS A 12 9.65 4.15 12.59
C LYS A 12 10.71 3.95 11.51
N GLY A 13 10.33 4.06 10.26
CA GLY A 13 11.22 3.74 9.14
C GLY A 13 11.47 2.24 8.99
N ALA A 14 10.63 1.40 9.57
CA ALA A 14 10.76 -0.06 9.52
C ALA A 14 10.17 -0.63 8.22
N LEU A 15 10.54 -0.04 7.08
CA LEU A 15 10.06 -0.40 5.76
C LEU A 15 11.08 -1.26 5.03
N ARG A 16 10.60 -2.28 4.34
CA ARG A 16 11.41 -3.14 3.47
C ARG A 16 11.00 -2.95 2.03
N TRP A 17 11.94 -2.44 1.24
CA TRP A 17 11.77 -2.17 -0.18
C TRP A 17 12.54 -3.24 -0.96
N THR A 18 11.87 -3.91 -1.90
CA THR A 18 12.53 -4.85 -2.80
C THR A 18 12.97 -4.12 -4.07
N ASN A 19 13.96 -4.67 -4.80
CA ASN A 19 14.33 -4.12 -6.10
C ASN A 19 13.15 -4.11 -7.06
N HIS A 20 12.31 -5.12 -6.97
CA HIS A 20 11.12 -5.23 -7.80
C HIS A 20 10.16 -4.06 -7.61
N ILE A 21 9.88 -3.67 -6.36
CA ILE A 21 8.97 -2.56 -6.11
C ILE A 21 9.57 -1.23 -6.58
N PHE A 22 10.87 -1.00 -6.37
CA PHE A 22 11.50 0.24 -6.86
C PHE A 22 11.34 0.39 -8.37
N MET A 23 11.54 -0.68 -9.14
CA MET A 23 11.35 -0.64 -10.58
C MET A 23 9.91 -0.29 -10.95
N ARG A 24 8.94 -0.89 -10.25
CA ARG A 24 7.52 -0.61 -10.49
C ARG A 24 7.16 0.83 -10.16
N LEU A 25 7.68 1.36 -9.05
CA LEU A 25 7.43 2.76 -8.68
C LEU A 25 7.93 3.71 -9.76
N MET A 26 9.15 3.48 -10.25
CA MET A 26 9.72 4.30 -11.32
C MET A 26 8.89 4.22 -12.60
N GLN A 27 8.52 3.02 -13.02
CA GLN A 27 7.70 2.81 -14.22
C GLN A 27 6.34 3.49 -14.14
N ARG A 28 5.81 3.64 -12.94
CA ARG A 28 4.45 4.15 -12.69
C ARG A 28 4.42 5.59 -12.22
N ASN A 29 5.57 6.26 -12.15
CA ASN A 29 5.69 7.63 -11.64
C ASN A 29 5.13 7.77 -10.22
N ILE A 30 5.42 6.79 -9.36
CA ILE A 30 5.07 6.81 -7.95
C ILE A 30 6.35 7.10 -7.16
N THR A 31 6.33 8.12 -6.31
CA THR A 31 7.49 8.47 -5.49
C THR A 31 7.45 7.73 -4.15
N ILE A 32 8.61 7.66 -3.49
CA ILE A 32 8.69 7.11 -2.12
C ILE A 32 7.83 7.94 -1.18
N ASP A 33 7.80 9.27 -1.34
CA ASP A 33 6.95 10.14 -0.54
C ASP A 33 5.47 9.86 -0.75
N ASP A 34 5.05 9.55 -1.98
CA ASP A 34 3.68 9.11 -2.26
C ASP A 34 3.31 7.87 -1.46
N VAL A 35 4.19 6.87 -1.46
CA VAL A 35 3.97 5.61 -0.73
C VAL A 35 3.85 5.89 0.77
N LYS A 36 4.78 6.65 1.33
CA LYS A 36 4.76 6.98 2.76
C LYS A 36 3.50 7.74 3.15
N GLN A 37 3.08 8.70 2.33
CA GLN A 37 1.87 9.46 2.61
C GLN A 37 0.63 8.57 2.62
N VAL A 38 0.51 7.65 1.67
CA VAL A 38 -0.61 6.70 1.64
C VAL A 38 -0.60 5.80 2.87
N LEU A 39 0.58 5.28 3.28
CA LEU A 39 0.68 4.41 4.45
C LEU A 39 0.29 5.14 5.75
N VAL A 40 0.62 6.42 5.88
CA VAL A 40 0.34 7.21 7.09
C VAL A 40 -1.10 7.69 7.13
N ASN A 41 -1.66 8.11 6.00
CA ASN A 41 -2.98 8.75 5.95
C ASN A 41 -4.08 7.89 5.33
N GLY A 42 -3.74 6.72 4.78
CA GLY A 42 -4.68 5.87 4.09
C GLY A 42 -5.51 4.98 5.00
N GLU A 43 -6.27 4.10 4.37
CA GLU A 43 -7.13 3.13 5.04
C GLU A 43 -6.93 1.75 4.44
N ILE A 44 -7.09 0.70 5.26
CA ILE A 44 -7.06 -0.67 4.76
C ILE A 44 -8.44 -0.99 4.18
N ILE A 45 -8.47 -1.42 2.92
CA ILE A 45 -9.72 -1.77 2.24
C ILE A 45 -9.87 -3.27 1.99
N GLU A 46 -8.78 -4.03 2.01
CA GLU A 46 -8.81 -5.49 1.90
C GLU A 46 -7.76 -6.11 2.80
N GLN A 47 -8.06 -7.28 3.33
CA GLN A 47 -7.16 -8.07 4.16
C GLN A 47 -6.87 -9.40 3.45
N TYR A 48 -5.61 -9.81 3.48
CA TYR A 48 -5.18 -11.10 2.92
C TYR A 48 -4.49 -11.91 4.02
N PRO A 49 -5.28 -12.45 4.99
CA PRO A 49 -4.72 -13.06 6.20
C PRO A 49 -3.93 -14.35 5.94
N ASN A 50 -4.19 -14.99 4.81
CA ASN A 50 -3.52 -16.26 4.46
C ASN A 50 -2.36 -16.06 3.48
N ASP A 51 -1.97 -14.83 3.21
CA ASP A 51 -0.88 -14.55 2.30
C ASP A 51 0.45 -15.02 2.87
N TYR A 52 1.37 -15.40 1.99
CA TYR A 52 2.65 -15.98 2.37
C TYR A 52 3.79 -15.07 1.90
N PRO A 53 4.88 -14.91 2.67
CA PRO A 53 5.18 -15.55 3.97
C PRO A 53 4.50 -14.89 5.17
N PHE A 54 3.89 -13.73 5.01
CA PHE A 54 3.21 -13.00 6.07
C PHE A 54 1.85 -12.52 5.60
N PRO A 55 0.91 -12.33 6.54
CA PRO A 55 -0.34 -11.66 6.21
C PRO A 55 -0.07 -10.31 5.54
N SER A 56 -0.92 -9.95 4.59
CA SER A 56 -0.83 -8.68 3.88
C SER A 56 -2.18 -7.98 3.84
N CYS A 57 -2.16 -6.75 3.39
CA CYS A 57 -3.37 -5.95 3.21
C CYS A 57 -3.22 -4.98 2.04
N LEU A 58 -4.35 -4.47 1.60
CA LEU A 58 -4.41 -3.43 0.57
C LEU A 58 -4.76 -2.11 1.22
N VAL A 59 -3.90 -1.12 1.09
CA VAL A 59 -4.09 0.23 1.62
C VAL A 59 -4.44 1.17 0.48
N LEU A 60 -5.49 1.95 0.68
CA LEU A 60 -5.92 3.00 -0.23
C LEU A 60 -5.64 4.36 0.38
N GLY A 61 -5.07 5.26 -0.38
CA GLY A 61 -4.86 6.64 0.05
C GLY A 61 -4.58 7.55 -1.12
N LEU A 62 -4.31 8.81 -0.81
CA LEU A 62 -4.00 9.81 -1.79
C LEU A 62 -2.50 10.09 -1.81
N THR A 63 -1.94 10.21 -3.01
CA THR A 63 -0.55 10.64 -3.20
C THR A 63 -0.39 12.11 -2.83
N VAL A 64 0.85 12.59 -2.85
CA VAL A 64 1.16 14.01 -2.60
C VAL A 64 0.36 14.93 -3.54
N LEU A 65 0.15 14.50 -4.78
CA LEU A 65 -0.62 15.27 -5.77
C LEU A 65 -2.12 14.97 -5.76
N GLY A 66 -2.60 14.21 -4.78
CA GLY A 66 -4.03 13.95 -4.62
C GLY A 66 -4.60 12.87 -5.52
N LYS A 67 -3.77 11.96 -6.04
CA LYS A 67 -4.21 10.82 -6.83
C LYS A 67 -4.44 9.61 -5.93
N TYR A 68 -5.48 8.83 -6.20
CA TYR A 68 -5.72 7.58 -5.47
C TYR A 68 -4.63 6.56 -5.81
N LEU A 69 -4.09 5.92 -4.77
CA LEU A 69 -3.03 4.92 -4.89
C LEU A 69 -3.38 3.70 -4.04
N HIS A 70 -3.15 2.52 -4.59
CA HIS A 70 -3.24 1.25 -3.87
C HIS A 70 -1.85 0.75 -3.53
N ILE A 71 -1.65 0.32 -2.28
CA ILE A 71 -0.40 -0.30 -1.84
C ILE A 71 -0.74 -1.62 -1.17
N VAL A 72 -0.09 -2.69 -1.64
CA VAL A 72 -0.14 -3.99 -0.96
C VAL A 72 1.10 -4.08 -0.08
N CYS A 73 0.91 -4.32 1.21
CA CYS A 73 1.99 -4.48 2.17
C CYS A 73 1.71 -5.63 3.13
N GLY A 74 2.78 -6.25 3.61
CA GLY A 74 2.71 -7.35 4.57
C GLY A 74 3.59 -7.06 5.77
N THR A 75 3.35 -7.75 6.88
CA THR A 75 4.16 -7.53 8.08
C THR A 75 4.32 -8.81 8.91
N ASN A 76 5.50 -8.92 9.55
CA ASN A 76 5.75 -9.89 10.61
C ASN A 76 5.59 -9.28 12.01
N GLY A 77 5.07 -8.05 12.10
CA GLY A 77 4.92 -7.31 13.35
C GLY A 77 6.12 -6.43 13.69
N ILE A 78 7.25 -6.59 13.00
CA ILE A 78 8.50 -5.85 13.25
C ILE A 78 8.81 -4.93 12.09
N GLU A 79 8.64 -5.42 10.87
CA GLU A 79 8.91 -4.67 9.64
C GLU A 79 7.69 -4.74 8.71
N LEU A 80 7.57 -3.74 7.86
CA LEU A 80 6.53 -3.66 6.84
C LEU A 80 7.15 -3.86 5.47
N TRP A 81 6.76 -4.93 4.77
CA TRP A 81 7.20 -5.20 3.41
C TRP A 81 6.29 -4.52 2.43
N LEU A 82 6.87 -3.71 1.54
CA LEU A 82 6.15 -3.09 0.44
C LEU A 82 6.17 -4.08 -0.73
N ILE A 83 5.01 -4.69 -1.00
CA ILE A 83 4.88 -5.76 -1.99
C ILE A 83 4.67 -5.15 -3.37
N THR A 84 3.69 -4.26 -3.50
CA THR A 84 3.43 -3.55 -4.75
C THR A 84 2.65 -2.26 -4.51
N ALA A 85 2.71 -1.37 -5.48
CA ALA A 85 1.93 -0.13 -5.49
C ALA A 85 1.51 0.18 -6.92
N TYR A 86 0.28 0.63 -7.11
CA TYR A 86 -0.24 0.94 -8.43
C TYR A 86 -1.39 1.94 -8.33
N TYR A 87 -1.61 2.67 -9.41
CA TYR A 87 -2.83 3.48 -9.56
C TYR A 87 -3.99 2.57 -9.92
N PRO A 88 -5.07 2.53 -9.10
CA PRO A 88 -6.18 1.63 -9.38
C PRO A 88 -6.92 2.03 -10.65
N ASN A 89 -7.35 1.02 -11.42
CA ASN A 89 -8.09 1.22 -12.65
C ASN A 89 -9.58 1.49 -12.31
N PRO A 90 -10.17 2.61 -12.78
CA PRO A 90 -11.57 2.91 -12.50
C PRO A 90 -12.55 1.90 -13.10
N ASP A 91 -12.13 1.10 -14.08
CA ASP A 91 -12.96 0.04 -14.64
C ASP A 91 -13.02 -1.20 -13.74
N GLU A 92 -12.10 -1.32 -12.78
CA GLU A 92 -12.00 -2.46 -11.87
C GLU A 92 -12.42 -2.15 -10.45
N TRP A 93 -12.58 -0.88 -10.12
CA TRP A 93 -12.89 -0.42 -8.77
C TRP A 93 -13.97 0.65 -8.76
N THR A 94 -14.85 0.60 -7.74
CA THR A 94 -15.90 1.58 -7.51
C THR A 94 -15.71 2.23 -6.14
N ASP A 95 -16.60 3.14 -5.76
CA ASP A 95 -16.63 3.79 -4.44
C ASP A 95 -15.27 4.43 -4.10
N ASN A 96 -14.80 5.31 -5.00
CA ASN A 96 -13.49 5.95 -4.88
C ASN A 96 -12.38 4.90 -4.69
N PHE A 97 -12.45 3.81 -5.46
CA PHE A 97 -11.46 2.72 -5.50
C PHE A 97 -11.40 1.87 -4.23
N ARG A 98 -12.46 1.89 -3.41
CA ARG A 98 -12.56 1.07 -2.19
C ARG A 98 -13.10 -0.32 -2.44
N THR A 99 -13.92 -0.48 -3.46
CA THR A 99 -14.67 -1.71 -3.70
C THR A 99 -14.36 -2.27 -5.08
N ARG A 100 -14.05 -3.57 -5.14
CA ARG A 100 -13.81 -4.22 -6.44
C ARG A 100 -15.10 -4.24 -7.26
N GLU A 101 -14.99 -3.90 -8.51
CA GLU A 101 -16.04 -4.09 -9.50
C GLU A 101 -16.18 -5.58 -9.79
N LYS A 102 -17.41 -6.09 -9.77
CA LYS A 102 -17.69 -7.50 -10.07
C LYS A 102 -18.06 -7.72 -11.52
#